data_e8dcb094fbd5323b2612f9257aeed9a8
#
_entry.id   e8dcb094fbd5323b2612f9257aeed9a8
#
_cell.length_a   1.000
_cell.length_b   1.000
_cell.length_c   1.000
_cell.angle_alpha   90.00
_cell.angle_beta   90.00
_cell.angle_gamma   90.00
#
_symmetry.space_group_name_H-M   'P 1'
#
loop_
_entity.id
_entity.type
_entity.pdbx_description
1 polymer ?
#
loop_
_entity_poly.entity_id
_entity_poly.type
_entity_poly.pdbx_seq_one_letter_code
_entity_poly.pdbx_strand_id
1 'polypeptide(L)'
;MRRSSLPEVLEELVSENRLAPEDSKRILKAPRFSFDVRELLYYLAALIVTVGVVRLVVVIFSDASTMAVIAALYLAALVFAAVAWRLQRVQGWVARLGEVTELLAVLSCAIATGVLLREQVDLSGEVAVIIPASASAIWGVIRLRTTQFSATAVMIPSLLVTGGSASALLNWDGPPGALPIMFAAAVLVSIGTLDLQWPLAFRAVGAYTLLMTAPQWVGERGSVGGLAVTLAIGAALFALGA
;
A
#
# COMPACT_ATOMS: atom_id res chain seq x y z
N MET A 1 -40.27 -6.49 11.65
CA MET A 1 -39.30 -7.60 11.74
C MET A 1 -38.18 -7.17 12.65
N ARG A 2 -38.08 -7.74 13.87
CA ARG A 2 -36.90 -7.55 14.73
C ARG A 2 -35.69 -8.20 14.04
N ARG A 3 -34.67 -7.43 13.72
CA ARG A 3 -33.38 -7.98 13.32
C ARG A 3 -32.78 -8.66 14.56
N SER A 4 -32.84 -10.00 14.59
CA SER A 4 -32.14 -10.78 15.61
C SER A 4 -30.66 -10.42 15.55
N SER A 5 -30.04 -10.20 16.70
CA SER A 5 -28.61 -9.91 16.77
C SER A 5 -27.81 -11.16 16.34
N LEU A 6 -26.64 -10.97 15.73
CA LEU A 6 -25.81 -12.11 15.31
C LEU A 6 -25.51 -13.11 16.44
N PRO A 7 -25.27 -12.68 17.71
CA PRO A 7 -25.12 -13.60 18.83
C PRO A 7 -26.36 -14.47 19.06
N GLU A 8 -27.57 -13.89 19.00
CA GLU A 8 -28.84 -14.64 19.18
C GLU A 8 -29.03 -15.70 18.08
N VAL A 9 -28.73 -15.35 16.82
CA VAL A 9 -28.82 -16.31 15.71
C VAL A 9 -27.79 -17.43 15.87
N LEU A 10 -26.58 -17.14 16.33
CA LEU A 10 -25.54 -18.14 16.57
C LEU A 10 -25.89 -19.07 17.74
N GLU A 11 -26.47 -18.53 18.80
CA GLU A 11 -26.96 -19.34 19.94
C GLU A 11 -28.12 -20.25 19.50
N GLU A 12 -29.04 -19.78 18.68
CA GLU A 12 -30.12 -20.57 18.10
C GLU A 12 -29.56 -21.71 17.24
N LEU A 13 -28.59 -21.43 16.34
CA LEU A 13 -27.94 -22.45 15.50
C LEU A 13 -27.18 -23.50 16.33
N VAL A 14 -26.56 -23.11 17.44
CA VAL A 14 -25.90 -24.05 18.36
C VAL A 14 -26.93 -24.90 19.09
N SER A 15 -28.04 -24.32 19.54
CA SER A 15 -29.11 -25.05 20.20
C SER A 15 -29.80 -26.08 19.30
N GLU A 16 -29.87 -25.79 17.98
CA GLU A 16 -30.37 -26.68 16.95
C GLU A 16 -29.36 -27.74 16.48
N ASN A 17 -28.17 -27.82 17.08
CA ASN A 17 -27.07 -28.72 16.66
C ASN A 17 -26.59 -28.50 15.20
N ARG A 18 -26.85 -27.33 14.62
CA ARG A 18 -26.45 -26.96 13.24
C ARG A 18 -25.09 -26.27 13.19
N LEU A 19 -24.59 -25.83 14.34
CA LEU A 19 -23.28 -25.18 14.48
C LEU A 19 -22.59 -25.69 15.74
N ALA A 20 -21.29 -26.02 15.62
CA ALA A 20 -20.50 -26.41 16.79
C ALA A 20 -20.26 -25.19 17.71
N PRO A 21 -20.29 -25.33 19.05
CA PRO A 21 -20.04 -24.24 19.99
C PRO A 21 -18.70 -23.54 19.79
N GLU A 22 -17.70 -24.28 19.32
CA GLU A 22 -16.35 -23.75 19.03
C GLU A 22 -16.35 -22.83 17.80
N ASP A 23 -17.12 -23.20 16.76
CA ASP A 23 -17.25 -22.41 15.54
C ASP A 23 -18.05 -21.15 15.78
N SER A 24 -19.09 -21.19 16.63
CA SER A 24 -19.81 -20.01 17.09
C SER A 24 -18.86 -19.00 17.76
N LYS A 25 -17.97 -19.46 18.65
CA LYS A 25 -16.94 -18.62 19.28
C LYS A 25 -15.92 -18.09 18.29
N ARG A 26 -15.55 -18.88 17.26
CA ARG A 26 -14.66 -18.42 16.18
C ARG A 26 -15.29 -17.33 15.34
N ILE A 27 -16.57 -17.50 14.97
CA ILE A 27 -17.35 -16.51 14.21
C ILE A 27 -17.50 -15.20 15.00
N LEU A 28 -17.76 -15.29 16.31
CA LEU A 28 -17.87 -14.12 17.19
C LEU A 28 -16.53 -13.37 17.35
N LYS A 29 -15.41 -14.08 17.30
CA LYS A 29 -14.04 -13.53 17.37
C LYS A 29 -13.52 -13.10 16.01
N ALA A 30 -14.13 -13.52 14.91
CA ALA A 30 -13.70 -13.13 13.58
C ALA A 30 -13.81 -11.61 13.41
N PRO A 31 -12.81 -10.95 12.81
CA PRO A 31 -12.85 -9.52 12.57
C PRO A 31 -14.05 -9.20 11.69
N ARG A 32 -15.03 -8.51 12.24
CA ARG A 32 -16.23 -8.09 11.51
C ARG A 32 -15.88 -6.91 10.66
N PHE A 33 -15.93 -7.07 9.36
CA PHE A 33 -16.00 -5.96 8.42
C PHE A 33 -17.41 -5.34 8.52
N SER A 34 -17.68 -4.55 9.54
CA SER A 34 -18.83 -3.67 9.53
C SER A 34 -18.42 -2.40 8.77
N PHE A 35 -18.84 -2.31 7.52
CA PHE A 35 -18.71 -1.08 6.76
C PHE A 35 -19.73 -0.09 7.34
N ASP A 36 -19.28 0.76 8.25
CA ASP A 36 -20.11 1.84 8.75
C ASP A 36 -20.04 2.99 7.74
N VAL A 37 -21.20 3.41 7.22
CA VAL A 37 -21.31 4.56 6.30
C VAL A 37 -20.68 5.82 6.93
N ARG A 38 -20.73 5.94 8.25
CA ARG A 38 -20.07 7.04 8.98
C ARG A 38 -18.55 6.97 8.84
N GLU A 39 -17.98 5.78 8.92
CA GLU A 39 -16.53 5.57 8.74
C GLU A 39 -16.10 5.98 7.33
N LEU A 40 -16.87 5.60 6.30
CA LEU A 40 -16.64 6.04 4.92
C LEU A 40 -16.68 7.57 4.77
N LEU A 41 -17.68 8.21 5.39
CA LEU A 41 -17.80 9.67 5.36
C LEU A 41 -16.62 10.37 6.06
N TYR A 42 -16.10 9.81 7.17
CA TYR A 42 -14.90 10.34 7.81
C TYR A 42 -13.65 10.20 6.95
N TYR A 43 -13.47 9.07 6.26
CA TYR A 43 -12.35 8.90 5.32
C TYR A 43 -12.46 9.85 4.14
N LEU A 44 -13.66 10.02 3.59
CA LEU A 44 -13.90 10.96 2.50
C LEU A 44 -13.63 12.40 2.95
N ALA A 45 -14.11 12.79 4.12
CA ALA A 45 -13.85 14.11 4.70
C ALA A 45 -12.35 14.33 4.95
N ALA A 46 -11.65 13.34 5.51
CA ALA A 46 -10.21 13.40 5.71
C ALA A 46 -9.45 13.56 4.38
N LEU A 47 -9.88 12.83 3.34
CA LEU A 47 -9.31 12.93 2.00
C LEU A 47 -9.51 14.34 1.41
N ILE A 48 -10.73 14.88 1.49
CA ILE A 48 -11.05 16.23 0.98
C ILE A 48 -10.24 17.29 1.72
N VAL A 49 -10.16 17.20 3.05
CA VAL A 49 -9.34 18.12 3.87
C VAL A 49 -7.87 18.01 3.48
N THR A 50 -7.35 16.79 3.29
CA THR A 50 -5.96 16.58 2.89
C THR A 50 -5.67 17.19 1.53
N VAL A 51 -6.53 16.96 0.53
CA VAL A 51 -6.39 17.56 -0.80
C VAL A 51 -6.48 19.08 -0.72
N GLY A 52 -7.40 19.62 0.09
CA GLY A 52 -7.53 21.06 0.33
C GLY A 52 -6.28 21.67 0.96
N VAL A 53 -5.73 21.02 1.98
CA VAL A 53 -4.48 21.44 2.66
C VAL A 53 -3.30 21.38 1.69
N VAL A 54 -3.15 20.30 0.91
CA VAL A 54 -2.08 20.19 -0.10
C VAL A 54 -2.19 21.30 -1.13
N ARG A 55 -3.39 21.59 -1.64
CA ARG A 55 -3.60 22.71 -2.57
C ARG A 55 -3.28 24.06 -1.95
N LEU A 56 -3.72 24.29 -0.70
CA LEU A 56 -3.43 25.51 0.03
C LEU A 56 -1.91 25.70 0.21
N VAL A 57 -1.23 24.63 0.60
CA VAL A 57 0.24 24.61 0.72
C VAL A 57 0.89 24.95 -0.63
N VAL A 58 0.47 24.31 -1.73
CA VAL A 58 1.01 24.60 -3.06
C VAL A 58 0.79 26.08 -3.44
N VAL A 59 -0.39 26.65 -3.17
CA VAL A 59 -0.69 28.05 -3.47
C VAL A 59 0.10 29.02 -2.60
N ILE A 60 0.18 28.77 -1.27
CA ILE A 60 0.93 29.62 -0.34
C ILE A 60 2.43 29.56 -0.61
N PHE A 61 2.94 28.40 -1.02
CA PHE A 61 4.36 28.17 -1.27
C PHE A 61 4.74 28.27 -2.76
N SER A 62 3.83 28.72 -3.65
CA SER A 62 4.16 28.91 -5.06
C SER A 62 5.34 29.87 -5.28
N ASP A 63 5.48 30.87 -4.41
CA ASP A 63 6.56 31.85 -4.43
C ASP A 63 7.64 31.57 -3.34
N ALA A 64 7.51 30.49 -2.59
CA ALA A 64 8.46 30.12 -1.53
C ALA A 64 9.71 29.46 -2.11
N SER A 65 10.85 29.64 -1.44
CA SER A 65 12.05 28.91 -1.79
C SER A 65 11.84 27.40 -1.63
N THR A 66 12.49 26.61 -2.49
CA THR A 66 12.44 25.14 -2.43
C THR A 66 12.77 24.60 -1.01
N MET A 67 13.69 25.24 -0.30
CA MET A 67 14.02 24.88 1.07
C MET A 67 12.87 25.11 2.06
N ALA A 68 12.09 26.16 1.88
CA ALA A 68 10.90 26.40 2.72
C ALA A 68 9.83 25.31 2.50
N VAL A 69 9.64 24.87 1.26
CA VAL A 69 8.72 23.77 0.92
C VAL A 69 9.20 22.45 1.53
N ILE A 70 10.49 22.13 1.43
CA ILE A 70 11.08 20.94 2.04
C ILE A 70 10.89 20.95 3.55
N ALA A 71 11.19 22.07 4.20
CA ALA A 71 11.03 22.24 5.65
C ALA A 71 9.56 22.08 6.08
N ALA A 72 8.62 22.66 5.32
CA ALA A 72 7.19 22.54 5.58
C ALA A 72 6.70 21.10 5.45
N LEU A 73 7.18 20.35 4.44
CA LEU A 73 6.84 18.93 4.26
C LEU A 73 7.37 18.05 5.39
N TYR A 74 8.62 18.28 5.84
CA TYR A 74 9.15 17.56 7.00
C TYR A 74 8.39 17.90 8.29
N LEU A 75 8.04 19.17 8.49
CA LEU A 75 7.21 19.58 9.64
C LEU A 75 5.84 18.91 9.59
N ALA A 76 5.20 18.88 8.42
CA ALA A 76 3.93 18.17 8.23
C ALA A 76 4.08 16.68 8.53
N ALA A 77 5.15 16.03 8.07
CA ALA A 77 5.43 14.62 8.36
C ALA A 77 5.56 14.38 9.88
N LEU A 78 6.25 15.25 10.62
CA LEU A 78 6.39 15.16 12.07
C LEU A 78 5.04 15.34 12.79
N VAL A 79 4.24 16.32 12.38
CA VAL A 79 2.91 16.54 12.94
C VAL A 79 2.01 15.34 12.69
N PHE A 80 1.96 14.84 11.46
CA PHE A 80 1.16 13.65 11.13
C PHE A 80 1.64 12.42 11.90
N ALA A 81 2.95 12.22 12.06
CA ALA A 81 3.50 11.11 12.84
C ALA A 81 3.09 11.21 14.33
N ALA A 82 3.16 12.40 14.91
CA ALA A 82 2.76 12.63 16.29
C ALA A 82 1.25 12.40 16.51
N VAL A 83 0.42 12.87 15.58
CA VAL A 83 -1.03 12.64 15.59
C VAL A 83 -1.33 11.15 15.42
N ALA A 84 -0.71 10.48 14.46
CA ALA A 84 -0.87 9.04 14.23
C ALA A 84 -0.55 8.24 15.50
N TRP A 85 0.59 8.53 16.13
CA TRP A 85 1.00 7.87 17.35
C TRP A 85 0.00 8.05 18.51
N ARG A 86 -0.64 9.22 18.63
CA ARG A 86 -1.69 9.47 19.60
C ARG A 86 -2.96 8.70 19.28
N LEU A 87 -3.40 8.74 18.00
CA LEU A 87 -4.65 8.11 17.57
C LEU A 87 -4.58 6.58 17.63
N GLN A 88 -3.43 5.97 17.31
CA GLN A 88 -3.24 4.52 17.37
C GLN A 88 -3.30 3.94 18.80
N ARG A 89 -3.18 4.78 19.83
CA ARG A 89 -3.35 4.35 21.24
C ARG A 89 -4.81 4.21 21.65
N VAL A 90 -5.73 4.75 20.84
CA VAL A 90 -7.17 4.69 21.07
C VAL A 90 -7.71 3.49 20.30
N GLN A 91 -8.71 2.80 20.86
CA GLN A 91 -9.31 1.63 20.21
C GLN A 91 -10.41 2.03 19.20
N GLY A 92 -10.70 1.12 18.27
CA GLY A 92 -11.78 1.26 17.29
C GLY A 92 -11.41 2.06 16.05
N TRP A 93 -12.38 2.81 15.51
CA TRP A 93 -12.21 3.57 14.26
C TRP A 93 -11.15 4.68 14.35
N VAL A 94 -10.91 5.20 15.55
CA VAL A 94 -9.88 6.23 15.80
C VAL A 94 -8.48 5.68 15.54
N ALA A 95 -8.22 4.42 15.88
CA ALA A 95 -6.94 3.77 15.57
C ALA A 95 -6.71 3.66 14.05
N ARG A 96 -7.77 3.36 13.28
CA ARG A 96 -7.71 3.32 11.81
C ARG A 96 -7.43 4.70 11.20
N LEU A 97 -8.02 5.76 11.76
CA LEU A 97 -7.68 7.13 11.37
C LEU A 97 -6.19 7.43 11.65
N GLY A 98 -5.65 6.88 12.74
CA GLY A 98 -4.23 6.92 13.04
C GLY A 98 -3.37 6.27 11.96
N GLU A 99 -3.80 5.13 11.37
CA GLU A 99 -3.08 4.50 10.26
C GLU A 99 -3.08 5.35 8.99
N VAL A 100 -4.22 5.99 8.67
CA VAL A 100 -4.30 6.92 7.53
C VAL A 100 -3.38 8.14 7.76
N THR A 101 -3.34 8.67 8.98
CA THR A 101 -2.46 9.79 9.31
C THR A 101 -0.99 9.40 9.25
N GLU A 102 -0.65 8.15 9.63
CA GLU A 102 0.69 7.58 9.49
C GLU A 102 1.11 7.47 8.00
N LEU A 103 0.18 7.06 7.14
CA LEU A 103 0.39 7.03 5.69
C LEU A 103 0.76 8.43 5.17
N LEU A 104 0.04 9.47 5.60
CA LEU A 104 0.33 10.86 5.22
C LEU A 104 1.71 11.32 5.72
N ALA A 105 2.11 10.89 6.92
CA ALA A 105 3.43 11.20 7.45
C ALA A 105 4.55 10.61 6.58
N VAL A 106 4.43 9.33 6.21
CA VAL A 106 5.42 8.64 5.36
C VAL A 106 5.47 9.28 3.97
N LEU A 107 4.31 9.56 3.37
CA LEU A 107 4.23 10.18 2.05
C LEU A 107 4.87 11.59 2.05
N SER A 108 4.55 12.42 3.05
CA SER A 108 5.13 13.76 3.18
C SER A 108 6.65 13.70 3.35
N CYS A 109 7.15 12.77 4.16
CA CYS A 109 8.59 12.55 4.36
C CYS A 109 9.25 12.07 3.06
N ALA A 110 8.64 11.14 2.33
CA ALA A 110 9.18 10.63 1.07
C ALA A 110 9.27 11.72 -0.01
N ILE A 111 8.22 12.53 -0.14
CA ILE A 111 8.21 13.67 -1.10
C ILE A 111 9.29 14.70 -0.71
N ALA A 112 9.35 15.08 0.57
CA ALA A 112 10.36 16.02 1.05
C ALA A 112 11.79 15.54 0.75
N THR A 113 12.05 14.25 1.01
CA THR A 113 13.36 13.63 0.75
C THR A 113 13.66 13.59 -0.75
N GLY A 114 12.70 13.22 -1.59
CA GLY A 114 12.88 13.20 -3.04
C GLY A 114 13.21 14.58 -3.61
N VAL A 115 12.48 15.62 -3.18
CA VAL A 115 12.76 17.02 -3.59
C VAL A 115 14.12 17.46 -3.09
N LEU A 116 14.49 17.16 -1.83
CA LEU A 116 15.78 17.50 -1.26
C LEU A 116 16.94 16.88 -2.06
N LEU A 117 16.84 15.60 -2.38
CA LEU A 117 17.88 14.87 -3.11
C LEU A 117 18.05 15.40 -4.54
N ARG A 118 16.94 15.76 -5.19
CA ARG A 118 16.96 16.31 -6.54
C ARG A 118 17.52 17.72 -6.58
N GLU A 119 17.04 18.62 -5.72
CA GLU A 119 17.29 20.05 -5.83
C GLU A 119 18.56 20.51 -5.07
N GLN A 120 18.96 19.79 -4.02
CA GLN A 120 20.09 20.18 -3.16
C GLN A 120 21.32 19.27 -3.34
N VAL A 121 21.09 17.99 -3.69
CA VAL A 121 22.19 17.01 -3.87
C VAL A 121 22.47 16.77 -5.35
N ASP A 122 21.61 17.32 -6.23
CA ASP A 122 21.73 17.23 -7.70
C ASP A 122 21.78 15.76 -8.21
N LEU A 123 21.00 14.88 -7.58
CA LEU A 123 20.84 13.51 -8.03
C LEU A 123 19.90 13.44 -9.24
N SER A 124 20.11 12.44 -10.10
CA SER A 124 19.17 12.16 -11.19
C SER A 124 17.75 11.94 -10.63
N GLY A 125 16.72 12.29 -11.40
CA GLY A 125 15.32 12.20 -10.99
C GLY A 125 14.95 10.81 -10.51
N GLU A 126 15.48 9.77 -11.16
CA GLU A 126 15.23 8.36 -10.84
C GLU A 126 15.82 8.00 -9.47
N VAL A 127 17.07 8.39 -9.21
CA VAL A 127 17.75 8.11 -7.92
C VAL A 127 17.08 8.86 -6.78
N ALA A 128 16.69 10.12 -7.01
CA ALA A 128 15.98 10.93 -6.03
C ALA A 128 14.60 10.32 -5.65
N VAL A 129 13.99 9.50 -6.51
CA VAL A 129 12.75 8.77 -6.24
C VAL A 129 13.02 7.40 -5.60
N ILE A 130 14.03 6.66 -6.07
CA ILE A 130 14.36 5.30 -5.56
C ILE A 130 14.67 5.34 -4.06
N ILE A 131 15.45 6.29 -3.60
CA ILE A 131 15.89 6.36 -2.20
C ILE A 131 14.71 6.48 -1.23
N PRO A 132 13.82 7.49 -1.34
CA PRO A 132 12.68 7.61 -0.42
C PRO A 132 11.65 6.49 -0.62
N ALA A 133 11.46 5.99 -1.84
CA ALA A 133 10.55 4.87 -2.09
C ALA A 133 11.06 3.58 -1.43
N SER A 134 12.36 3.27 -1.55
CA SER A 134 12.97 2.12 -0.87
C SER A 134 12.90 2.24 0.65
N ALA A 135 13.17 3.42 1.21
CA ALA A 135 13.02 3.68 2.64
C ALA A 135 11.58 3.49 3.12
N SER A 136 10.61 3.95 2.33
CA SER A 136 9.19 3.76 2.60
C SER A 136 8.77 2.28 2.54
N ALA A 137 9.30 1.51 1.58
CA ALA A 137 9.07 0.07 1.49
C ALA A 137 9.64 -0.67 2.71
N ILE A 138 10.87 -0.35 3.13
CA ILE A 138 11.49 -0.92 4.35
C ILE A 138 10.66 -0.58 5.58
N TRP A 139 10.22 0.67 5.72
CA TRP A 139 9.33 1.07 6.80
C TRP A 139 8.03 0.24 6.79
N GLY A 140 7.43 0.04 5.62
CA GLY A 140 6.24 -0.80 5.45
C GLY A 140 6.45 -2.23 5.93
N VAL A 141 7.60 -2.85 5.61
CA VAL A 141 7.96 -4.21 6.09
C VAL A 141 8.04 -4.23 7.61
N ILE A 142 8.69 -3.25 8.24
CA ILE A 142 8.82 -3.17 9.71
C ILE A 142 7.45 -3.06 10.38
N ARG A 143 6.55 -2.25 9.79
CA ARG A 143 5.22 -1.99 10.34
C ARG A 143 4.16 -3.05 10.01
N LEU A 144 4.44 -3.96 9.07
CA LEU A 144 3.47 -4.94 8.56
C LEU A 144 2.82 -5.79 9.66
N ARG A 145 3.53 -6.02 10.77
CA ARG A 145 3.02 -6.80 11.92
C ARG A 145 2.13 -5.98 12.86
N THR A 146 2.22 -4.65 12.84
CA THR A 146 1.56 -3.78 13.82
C THR A 146 0.43 -2.94 13.22
N THR A 147 0.63 -2.39 12.03
CA THR A 147 -0.32 -1.52 11.32
C THR A 147 -0.46 -1.99 9.88
N GLN A 148 -1.26 -3.05 9.68
CA GLN A 148 -1.29 -3.76 8.40
C GLN A 148 -1.84 -2.92 7.25
N PHE A 149 -2.82 -2.04 7.51
CA PHE A 149 -3.41 -1.21 6.45
C PHE A 149 -2.40 -0.16 5.95
N SER A 150 -1.84 0.66 6.84
CA SER A 150 -0.88 1.70 6.46
C SER A 150 0.39 1.10 5.86
N ALA A 151 0.89 -0.01 6.43
CA ALA A 151 2.04 -0.74 5.90
C ALA A 151 1.79 -1.26 4.49
N THR A 152 0.64 -1.89 4.23
CA THR A 152 0.26 -2.39 2.89
C THR A 152 0.12 -1.25 1.90
N ALA A 153 -0.57 -0.18 2.29
CA ALA A 153 -0.83 0.99 1.44
C ALA A 153 0.46 1.75 1.06
N VAL A 154 1.49 1.70 1.90
CA VAL A 154 2.81 2.28 1.59
C VAL A 154 3.66 1.31 0.78
N MET A 155 3.73 0.05 1.20
CA MET A 155 4.69 -0.91 0.67
C MET A 155 4.44 -1.26 -0.80
N ILE A 156 3.17 -1.46 -1.18
CA ILE A 156 2.82 -1.81 -2.57
C ILE A 156 3.29 -0.72 -3.55
N PRO A 157 2.84 0.55 -3.44
CA PRO A 157 3.28 1.58 -4.37
C PRO A 157 4.78 1.86 -4.27
N SER A 158 5.36 1.81 -3.06
CA SER A 158 6.79 2.08 -2.88
C SER A 158 7.67 1.05 -3.59
N LEU A 159 7.33 -0.24 -3.51
CA LEU A 159 8.05 -1.29 -4.25
C LEU A 159 7.91 -1.12 -5.77
N LEU A 160 6.70 -0.79 -6.25
CA LEU A 160 6.48 -0.57 -7.68
C LEU A 160 7.21 0.68 -8.19
N VAL A 161 7.19 1.77 -7.43
CA VAL A 161 7.93 3.00 -7.77
C VAL A 161 9.44 2.74 -7.75
N THR A 162 9.96 2.03 -6.75
CA THR A 162 11.38 1.65 -6.70
C THR A 162 11.76 0.78 -7.91
N GLY A 163 10.97 -0.25 -8.20
CA GLY A 163 11.21 -1.13 -9.36
C GLY A 163 11.12 -0.38 -10.68
N GLY A 164 10.10 0.45 -10.86
CA GLY A 164 9.90 1.25 -12.07
C GLY A 164 11.01 2.28 -12.29
N SER A 165 11.40 3.02 -11.26
CA SER A 165 12.50 3.99 -11.36
C SER A 165 13.85 3.32 -11.61
N ALA A 166 14.11 2.16 -10.99
CA ALA A 166 15.30 1.37 -11.26
C ALA A 166 15.30 0.82 -12.70
N SER A 167 14.13 0.43 -13.23
CA SER A 167 13.97 0.04 -14.62
C SER A 167 14.27 1.20 -15.59
N ALA A 168 13.85 2.41 -15.26
CA ALA A 168 14.15 3.61 -16.04
C ALA A 168 15.64 3.92 -16.07
N LEU A 169 16.37 3.75 -14.95
CA LEU A 169 17.84 3.89 -14.91
C LEU A 169 18.57 2.88 -15.81
N LEU A 170 18.01 1.68 -16.00
CA LEU A 170 18.61 0.61 -16.82
C LEU A 170 18.19 0.65 -18.29
N ASN A 171 17.63 1.75 -18.75
CA ASN A 171 17.02 1.90 -20.08
C ASN A 171 15.92 0.88 -20.34
N TRP A 172 14.69 1.33 -20.16
CA TRP A 172 13.44 0.58 -20.24
C TRP A 172 13.23 -0.29 -21.49
N ASP A 173 13.97 -0.02 -22.57
CA ASP A 173 13.73 -0.59 -23.90
C ASP A 173 14.39 -1.98 -24.13
N GLY A 174 14.79 -2.68 -23.06
CA GLY A 174 15.41 -3.99 -23.19
C GLY A 174 15.18 -4.94 -22.02
N PRO A 175 15.54 -6.23 -22.17
CA PRO A 175 15.40 -7.23 -21.12
C PRO A 175 15.93 -6.81 -19.74
N PRO A 176 17.12 -6.15 -19.64
CA PRO A 176 17.64 -5.71 -18.35
C PRO A 176 16.77 -4.65 -17.66
N GLY A 177 16.11 -3.77 -18.44
CA GLY A 177 15.23 -2.74 -17.88
C GLY A 177 13.98 -3.28 -17.22
N ALA A 178 13.45 -4.43 -17.64
CA ALA A 178 12.27 -5.03 -17.03
C ALA A 178 12.56 -5.75 -15.69
N LEU A 179 13.80 -6.17 -15.45
CA LEU A 179 14.17 -6.98 -14.28
C LEU A 179 13.84 -6.34 -12.92
N PRO A 180 14.14 -5.04 -12.65
CA PRO A 180 13.87 -4.47 -11.34
C PRO A 180 12.38 -4.44 -10.99
N ILE A 181 11.52 -4.10 -11.94
CA ILE A 181 10.08 -4.06 -11.69
C ILE A 181 9.48 -5.47 -11.58
N MET A 182 10.00 -6.44 -12.35
CA MET A 182 9.63 -7.85 -12.19
C MET A 182 10.07 -8.40 -10.83
N PHE A 183 11.26 -8.03 -10.36
CA PHE A 183 11.72 -8.39 -9.02
C PHE A 183 10.83 -7.80 -7.93
N ALA A 184 10.49 -6.51 -8.02
CA ALA A 184 9.56 -5.86 -7.09
C ALA A 184 8.19 -6.55 -7.09
N ALA A 185 7.68 -6.92 -8.25
CA ALA A 185 6.42 -7.64 -8.39
C ALA A 185 6.50 -9.07 -7.81
N ALA A 186 7.59 -9.79 -8.00
CA ALA A 186 7.82 -11.11 -7.41
C ALA A 186 7.90 -11.04 -5.87
N VAL A 187 8.52 -9.99 -5.33
CA VAL A 187 8.55 -9.71 -3.88
C VAL A 187 7.13 -9.49 -3.37
N LEU A 188 6.29 -8.71 -4.06
CA LEU A 188 4.89 -8.52 -3.68
C LEU A 188 4.11 -9.83 -3.65
N VAL A 189 4.24 -10.69 -4.69
CA VAL A 189 3.59 -12.01 -4.70
C VAL A 189 4.06 -12.85 -3.51
N SER A 190 5.38 -12.86 -3.25
CA SER A 190 5.96 -13.62 -2.13
C SER A 190 5.45 -13.14 -0.78
N ILE A 191 5.34 -11.82 -0.57
CA ILE A 191 4.74 -11.25 0.64
C ILE A 191 3.26 -11.66 0.77
N GLY A 192 2.54 -11.71 -0.36
CA GLY A 192 1.15 -12.18 -0.41
C GLY A 192 0.95 -13.65 -0.04
N THR A 193 2.02 -14.46 0.10
CA THR A 193 1.94 -15.84 0.63
C THR A 193 1.95 -15.89 2.15
N LEU A 194 2.31 -14.77 2.80
CA LEU A 194 2.29 -14.68 4.26
C LEU A 194 0.85 -14.55 4.78
N ASP A 195 0.64 -14.96 6.03
CA ASP A 195 -0.66 -14.83 6.70
C ASP A 195 -0.90 -13.37 7.14
N LEU A 196 -1.37 -12.57 6.20
CA LEU A 196 -1.64 -11.14 6.35
C LEU A 196 -3.13 -10.85 6.24
N GLN A 197 -3.58 -9.69 6.69
CA GLN A 197 -4.98 -9.26 6.52
C GLN A 197 -5.37 -9.07 5.04
N TRP A 198 -4.41 -8.67 4.19
CA TRP A 198 -4.64 -8.29 2.79
C TRP A 198 -3.74 -9.07 1.81
N PRO A 199 -3.63 -10.41 1.94
CA PRO A 199 -2.71 -11.18 1.10
C PRO A 199 -3.09 -11.08 -0.39
N LEU A 200 -4.40 -10.98 -0.68
CA LEU A 200 -4.91 -10.85 -2.04
C LEU A 200 -4.47 -9.54 -2.72
N ALA A 201 -4.34 -8.43 -1.99
CA ALA A 201 -3.87 -7.18 -2.57
C ALA A 201 -2.43 -7.30 -3.08
N PHE A 202 -1.54 -7.91 -2.29
CA PHE A 202 -0.16 -8.15 -2.68
C PHE A 202 -0.06 -9.10 -3.87
N ARG A 203 -0.78 -10.23 -3.83
CA ARG A 203 -0.80 -11.21 -4.92
C ARG A 203 -1.36 -10.61 -6.20
N ALA A 204 -2.50 -9.92 -6.14
CA ALA A 204 -3.16 -9.36 -7.32
C ALA A 204 -2.30 -8.29 -7.99
N VAL A 205 -1.76 -7.33 -7.21
CA VAL A 205 -0.91 -6.26 -7.76
C VAL A 205 0.40 -6.83 -8.30
N GLY A 206 1.06 -7.72 -7.54
CA GLY A 206 2.30 -8.35 -7.99
C GLY A 206 2.10 -9.21 -9.25
N ALA A 207 1.05 -10.05 -9.27
CA ALA A 207 0.70 -10.86 -10.43
C ALA A 207 0.39 -10.02 -11.67
N TYR A 208 -0.43 -8.96 -11.52
CA TYR A 208 -0.75 -8.05 -12.60
C TYR A 208 0.52 -7.37 -13.16
N THR A 209 1.40 -6.89 -12.27
CA THR A 209 2.65 -6.25 -12.69
C THR A 209 3.56 -7.23 -13.42
N LEU A 210 3.70 -8.48 -12.93
CA LEU A 210 4.47 -9.53 -13.62
C LEU A 210 3.90 -9.80 -15.01
N LEU A 211 2.60 -9.96 -15.16
CA LEU A 211 1.95 -10.21 -16.44
C LEU A 211 2.15 -9.05 -17.42
N MET A 212 2.16 -7.80 -16.94
CA MET A 212 2.37 -6.63 -17.79
C MET A 212 3.82 -6.41 -18.19
N THR A 213 4.78 -6.84 -17.37
CA THR A 213 6.22 -6.64 -17.62
C THR A 213 6.89 -7.83 -18.29
N ALA A 214 6.35 -9.04 -18.15
CA ALA A 214 6.90 -10.25 -18.75
C ALA A 214 7.10 -10.16 -20.28
N PRO A 215 6.18 -9.61 -21.09
CA PRO A 215 6.37 -9.45 -22.53
C PRO A 215 7.53 -8.50 -22.88
N GLN A 216 7.82 -7.52 -21.99
CA GLN A 216 8.93 -6.58 -22.22
C GLN A 216 10.29 -7.26 -22.03
N TRP A 217 10.36 -8.23 -21.11
CA TRP A 217 11.58 -9.00 -20.87
C TRP A 217 11.98 -9.87 -22.08
N VAL A 218 11.03 -10.32 -22.90
CA VAL A 218 11.28 -11.14 -24.09
C VAL A 218 11.60 -10.28 -25.33
N GLY A 219 11.56 -8.94 -25.19
CA GLY A 219 12.01 -8.00 -26.22
C GLY A 219 11.00 -7.61 -27.29
N GLU A 220 9.83 -8.27 -27.37
CA GLU A 220 8.80 -7.90 -28.35
C GLU A 220 7.39 -8.10 -27.79
N ARG A 221 6.66 -7.01 -27.62
CA ARG A 221 5.21 -7.06 -27.32
C ARG A 221 4.49 -7.68 -28.52
N GLY A 222 3.80 -8.81 -28.29
CA GLY A 222 3.04 -9.51 -29.32
C GLY A 222 3.81 -10.63 -30.04
N SER A 223 5.07 -10.88 -29.68
CA SER A 223 5.78 -12.06 -30.16
C SER A 223 5.20 -13.35 -29.52
N VAL A 224 5.34 -14.47 -30.27
CA VAL A 224 4.94 -15.80 -29.76
C VAL A 224 5.65 -16.11 -28.42
N GLY A 225 6.92 -15.69 -28.31
CA GLY A 225 7.71 -15.82 -27.08
C GLY A 225 7.13 -15.03 -25.92
N GLY A 226 6.76 -13.77 -26.13
CA GLY A 226 6.13 -12.93 -25.12
C GLY A 226 4.80 -13.50 -24.62
N LEU A 227 3.97 -14.02 -25.53
CA LEU A 227 2.72 -14.71 -25.18
C LEU A 227 2.97 -15.99 -24.38
N ALA A 228 3.95 -16.80 -24.77
CA ALA A 228 4.30 -18.04 -24.08
C ALA A 228 4.77 -17.77 -22.64
N VAL A 229 5.61 -16.75 -22.43
CA VAL A 229 6.07 -16.34 -21.09
C VAL A 229 4.91 -15.80 -20.24
N THR A 230 4.02 -14.99 -20.81
CA THR A 230 2.83 -14.47 -20.11
C THR A 230 1.92 -15.60 -19.67
N LEU A 231 1.67 -16.60 -20.55
CA LEU A 231 0.88 -17.79 -20.24
C LEU A 231 1.54 -18.65 -19.16
N ALA A 232 2.86 -18.85 -19.24
CA ALA A 232 3.60 -19.63 -18.24
C ALA A 232 3.55 -18.96 -16.85
N ILE A 233 3.74 -17.64 -16.77
CA ILE A 233 3.61 -16.88 -15.52
C ILE A 233 2.16 -16.94 -15.01
N GLY A 234 1.17 -16.75 -15.88
CA GLY A 234 -0.25 -16.86 -15.54
C GLY A 234 -0.59 -18.22 -14.96
N ALA A 235 -0.13 -19.31 -15.59
CA ALA A 235 -0.32 -20.68 -15.11
C ALA A 235 0.37 -20.92 -13.75
N ALA A 236 1.60 -20.43 -13.56
CA ALA A 236 2.32 -20.54 -12.30
C ALA A 236 1.60 -19.77 -11.17
N LEU A 237 1.13 -18.56 -11.44
CA LEU A 237 0.38 -17.76 -10.47
C LEU A 237 -0.97 -18.41 -10.11
N PHE A 238 -1.63 -19.02 -11.10
CA PHE A 238 -2.85 -19.79 -10.85
C PHE A 238 -2.60 -21.01 -9.97
N ALA A 239 -1.53 -21.75 -10.24
CA ALA A 239 -1.14 -22.91 -9.43
C ALA A 239 -0.74 -22.54 -7.99
N LEU A 240 -0.17 -21.34 -7.78
CA LEU A 240 0.16 -20.81 -6.44
C LEU A 240 -1.07 -20.25 -5.70
N GLY A 241 -2.16 -19.97 -6.40
CA GLY A 241 -3.40 -19.45 -5.85
C GLY A 241 -4.45 -20.52 -5.55
N ALA A 242 -4.28 -21.72 -6.07
CA ALA A 242 -5.11 -22.89 -5.82
C ALA A 242 -4.59 -23.67 -4.60
#